data_a56b37707df908609882b3910497cdd9
#
_entry.id   a56b37707df908609882b3910497cdd9
#
_cell.length_a   1.000
_cell.length_b   1.000
_cell.length_c   1.000
_cell.angle_alpha   90.00
_cell.angle_beta   90.00
_cell.angle_gamma   90.00
#
_symmetry.space_group_name_H-M   'P 1'
#
loop_
_entity.id
_entity.type
_entity.pdbx_description
1 polymer ?
#
loop_
_entity_poly.entity_id
_entity_poly.type
_entity_poly.pdbx_seq_one_letter_code
_entity_poly.pdbx_strand_id
1 'polypeptide(L)'
;MYDSILKASQAYSSGNYVECAKHLLKVDKDSLPSTTAKNLYTSMKDKAFQNAAAQLYNSGKASFDAYKYQDALDDLEQSYKYDKSYNTEYHIAMCYKYLNKNTDKAQEYFYDIINNSGDSELIRKAANLGLDMVINSAKEAAAKAKGGSTTTDSKSDTTSSSDSSTSKKSSTKSTTEEDFGADTSNSND
;
A
#
# COMPACT_ATOMS: atom_id res chain seq x y z
N MET A 1 -1.22 -33.67 12.70
CA MET A 1 -2.60 -33.32 12.25
C MET A 1 -3.59 -33.26 13.42
N TYR A 2 -3.82 -34.36 14.16
CA TYR A 2 -4.75 -34.35 15.32
C TYR A 2 -4.39 -33.34 16.41
N ASP A 3 -3.10 -33.19 16.72
CA ASP A 3 -2.61 -32.16 17.65
C ASP A 3 -2.96 -30.73 17.20
N SER A 4 -2.87 -30.44 15.90
CA SER A 4 -3.26 -29.12 15.37
C SER A 4 -4.76 -28.85 15.48
N ILE A 5 -5.61 -29.85 15.25
CA ILE A 5 -7.07 -29.70 15.45
C ILE A 5 -7.42 -29.51 16.92
N LEU A 6 -6.80 -30.27 17.80
CA LEU A 6 -7.04 -30.13 19.24
C LEU A 6 -6.66 -28.73 19.72
N LYS A 7 -5.48 -28.25 19.34
CA LYS A 7 -5.02 -26.89 19.67
C LYS A 7 -5.92 -25.81 19.06
N ALA A 8 -6.37 -26.01 17.81
CA ALA A 8 -7.32 -25.10 17.17
C ALA A 8 -8.65 -25.05 17.94
N SER A 9 -9.18 -26.20 18.34
CA SER A 9 -10.42 -26.28 19.12
C SER A 9 -10.30 -25.60 20.50
N GLN A 10 -9.19 -25.80 21.18
CA GLN A 10 -8.90 -25.13 22.46
C GLN A 10 -8.79 -23.61 22.29
N ALA A 11 -8.06 -23.15 21.30
CA ALA A 11 -7.93 -21.73 20.99
C ALA A 11 -9.27 -21.10 20.56
N TYR A 12 -10.07 -21.83 19.80
CA TYR A 12 -11.42 -21.40 19.42
C TYR A 12 -12.34 -21.23 20.66
N SER A 13 -12.34 -22.21 21.57
CA SER A 13 -13.14 -22.15 22.76
C SER A 13 -12.75 -21.05 23.74
N SER A 14 -11.48 -20.66 23.74
CA SER A 14 -10.97 -19.52 24.51
C SER A 14 -11.11 -18.16 23.81
N GLY A 15 -11.66 -18.12 22.58
CA GLY A 15 -11.78 -16.88 21.78
C GLY A 15 -10.47 -16.38 21.18
N ASN A 16 -9.39 -17.17 21.27
CA ASN A 16 -8.12 -16.84 20.64
C ASN A 16 -8.12 -17.22 19.16
N TYR A 17 -8.81 -16.41 18.36
CA TYR A 17 -9.05 -16.71 16.94
C TYR A 17 -7.78 -16.67 16.09
N VAL A 18 -6.81 -15.83 16.43
CA VAL A 18 -5.53 -15.77 15.71
C VAL A 18 -4.75 -17.08 15.87
N GLU A 19 -4.66 -17.60 17.08
CA GLU A 19 -4.00 -18.89 17.34
C GLU A 19 -4.78 -20.06 16.74
N CYS A 20 -6.11 -20.02 16.85
CA CYS A 20 -6.98 -20.99 16.19
C CYS A 20 -6.71 -21.04 14.68
N ALA A 21 -6.71 -19.90 14.01
CA ALA A 21 -6.47 -19.79 12.58
C ALA A 21 -5.08 -20.32 12.18
N LYS A 22 -4.03 -20.02 12.95
CA LYS A 22 -2.68 -20.57 12.75
C LYS A 22 -2.64 -22.10 12.82
N HIS A 23 -3.38 -22.69 13.74
CA HIS A 23 -3.45 -24.14 13.84
C HIS A 23 -4.27 -24.76 12.71
N LEU A 24 -5.38 -24.13 12.32
CA LEU A 24 -6.24 -24.61 11.22
C LEU A 24 -5.52 -24.57 9.86
N LEU A 25 -4.63 -23.62 9.62
CA LEU A 25 -3.80 -23.60 8.39
C LEU A 25 -2.90 -24.82 8.23
N LYS A 26 -2.56 -25.52 9.34
CA LYS A 26 -1.72 -26.71 9.33
C LYS A 26 -2.51 -27.99 9.12
N VAL A 27 -3.83 -27.90 9.02
CA VAL A 27 -4.73 -29.04 8.89
C VAL A 27 -5.16 -29.17 7.44
N ASP A 28 -4.88 -30.32 6.86
CA ASP A 28 -5.46 -30.71 5.58
C ASP A 28 -6.87 -31.25 5.82
N LYS A 29 -7.88 -30.53 5.30
CA LYS A 29 -9.30 -30.88 5.46
C LYS A 29 -9.62 -32.25 4.85
N ASP A 30 -8.97 -32.62 3.73
CA ASP A 30 -9.30 -33.84 3.01
C ASP A 30 -8.79 -35.08 3.74
N SER A 31 -7.74 -34.93 4.54
CA SER A 31 -7.21 -35.97 5.42
C SER A 31 -8.01 -36.22 6.70
N LEU A 32 -9.12 -35.46 6.91
CA LEU A 32 -9.97 -35.66 8.10
C LEU A 32 -10.82 -36.92 7.96
N PRO A 33 -10.95 -37.75 9.05
CA PRO A 33 -11.45 -39.10 8.96
C PRO A 33 -12.98 -39.22 8.76
N SER A 34 -13.74 -38.14 9.02
CA SER A 34 -15.19 -38.19 8.93
C SER A 34 -15.78 -36.88 8.39
N THR A 35 -16.97 -36.97 7.83
CA THR A 35 -17.76 -35.80 7.40
C THR A 35 -18.02 -34.84 8.55
N THR A 36 -18.29 -35.36 9.74
CA THR A 36 -18.50 -34.56 10.96
C THR A 36 -17.25 -33.74 11.30
N ALA A 37 -16.06 -34.36 11.24
CA ALA A 37 -14.80 -33.65 11.47
C ALA A 37 -14.54 -32.59 10.41
N LYS A 38 -14.84 -32.87 9.13
CA LYS A 38 -14.74 -31.90 8.03
C LYS A 38 -15.69 -30.70 8.21
N ASN A 39 -16.91 -30.95 8.65
CA ASN A 39 -17.90 -29.90 8.90
C ASN A 39 -17.50 -29.03 10.10
N LEU A 40 -17.03 -29.64 11.18
CA LEU A 40 -16.53 -28.92 12.36
C LEU A 40 -15.33 -28.04 12.00
N TYR A 41 -14.37 -28.59 11.23
CA TYR A 41 -13.22 -27.83 10.73
C TYR A 41 -13.68 -26.61 9.94
N THR A 42 -14.61 -26.78 8.98
CA THR A 42 -15.10 -25.70 8.14
C THR A 42 -15.79 -24.61 8.97
N SER A 43 -16.67 -24.99 9.89
CA SER A 43 -17.37 -24.05 10.76
C SER A 43 -16.42 -23.25 11.67
N MET A 44 -15.41 -23.91 12.26
CA MET A 44 -14.39 -23.23 13.05
C MET A 44 -13.54 -22.31 12.19
N LYS A 45 -13.15 -22.77 10.97
CA LYS A 45 -12.27 -22.02 10.08
C LYS A 45 -12.89 -20.70 9.67
N ASP A 46 -14.12 -20.70 9.19
CA ASP A 46 -14.79 -19.49 8.68
C ASP A 46 -14.85 -18.42 9.78
N LYS A 47 -15.32 -18.78 10.97
CA LYS A 47 -15.39 -17.85 12.11
C LYS A 47 -14.02 -17.43 12.61
N ALA A 48 -13.08 -18.37 12.76
CA ALA A 48 -11.74 -18.07 13.25
C ALA A 48 -10.99 -17.15 12.29
N PHE A 49 -11.09 -17.38 10.97
CA PHE A 49 -10.41 -16.58 9.97
C PHE A 49 -10.97 -15.16 9.89
N GLN A 50 -12.29 -14.97 9.91
CA GLN A 50 -12.90 -13.65 9.95
C GLN A 50 -12.47 -12.84 11.18
N ASN A 51 -12.56 -13.46 12.37
CA ASN A 51 -12.19 -12.76 13.60
C ASN A 51 -10.67 -12.52 13.71
N ALA A 52 -9.84 -13.47 13.29
CA ALA A 52 -8.40 -13.32 13.26
C ALA A 52 -7.99 -12.19 12.29
N ALA A 53 -8.58 -12.17 11.09
CA ALA A 53 -8.32 -11.11 10.12
C ALA A 53 -8.71 -9.74 10.69
N ALA A 54 -9.89 -9.61 11.29
CA ALA A 54 -10.35 -8.36 11.88
C ALA A 54 -9.44 -7.89 13.04
N GLN A 55 -9.04 -8.79 13.92
CA GLN A 55 -8.15 -8.47 15.05
C GLN A 55 -6.77 -7.99 14.53
N LEU A 56 -6.19 -8.71 13.60
CA LEU A 56 -4.88 -8.37 13.02
C LEU A 56 -4.94 -7.09 12.17
N TYR A 57 -6.02 -6.87 11.42
CA TYR A 57 -6.22 -5.62 10.70
C TYR A 57 -6.27 -4.43 11.64
N ASN A 58 -7.03 -4.52 12.73
CA ASN A 58 -7.15 -3.46 13.72
C ASN A 58 -5.81 -3.19 14.42
N SER A 59 -5.06 -4.24 14.77
CA SER A 59 -3.71 -4.12 15.35
C SER A 59 -2.74 -3.48 14.37
N GLY A 60 -2.71 -3.96 13.14
CA GLY A 60 -1.87 -3.42 12.08
C GLY A 60 -2.20 -1.97 11.75
N LYS A 61 -3.50 -1.63 11.69
CA LYS A 61 -3.93 -0.24 11.49
C LYS A 61 -3.50 0.67 12.65
N ALA A 62 -3.64 0.22 13.88
CA ALA A 62 -3.16 0.99 15.05
C ALA A 62 -1.65 1.19 15.03
N SER A 63 -0.88 0.18 14.64
CA SER A 63 0.57 0.28 14.44
C SER A 63 0.91 1.25 13.32
N PHE A 64 0.16 1.22 12.21
CA PHE A 64 0.31 2.16 11.10
C PHE A 64 0.07 3.61 11.53
N ASP A 65 -1.01 3.86 12.24
CA ASP A 65 -1.36 5.19 12.77
C ASP A 65 -0.31 5.70 13.79
N ALA A 66 0.41 4.77 14.45
CA ALA A 66 1.54 5.07 15.33
C ALA A 66 2.90 5.15 14.60
N TYR A 67 2.92 5.16 13.26
CA TYR A 67 4.11 5.18 12.39
C TYR A 67 5.05 3.98 12.53
N LYS A 68 4.58 2.88 13.12
CA LYS A 68 5.30 1.61 13.25
C LYS A 68 5.03 0.74 12.03
N TYR A 69 5.54 1.15 10.88
CA TYR A 69 5.17 0.55 9.60
C TYR A 69 5.59 -0.90 9.44
N GLN A 70 6.67 -1.35 10.09
CA GLN A 70 7.07 -2.75 10.03
C GLN A 70 6.14 -3.64 10.85
N ASP A 71 5.81 -3.24 12.08
CA ASP A 71 4.85 -3.96 12.93
C ASP A 71 3.47 -4.00 12.26
N ALA A 72 3.07 -2.87 11.66
CA ALA A 72 1.84 -2.79 10.89
C ALA A 72 1.82 -3.76 9.71
N LEU A 73 2.91 -3.83 8.95
CA LEU A 73 3.04 -4.72 7.81
C LEU A 73 2.91 -6.19 8.22
N ASP A 74 3.58 -6.58 9.31
CA ASP A 74 3.56 -7.95 9.81
C ASP A 74 2.15 -8.40 10.21
N ASP A 75 1.39 -7.55 10.90
CA ASP A 75 0.01 -7.84 11.29
C ASP A 75 -0.94 -7.83 10.08
N LEU A 76 -0.80 -6.84 9.18
CA LEU A 76 -1.65 -6.71 7.99
C LEU A 76 -1.44 -7.86 7.00
N GLU A 77 -0.20 -8.32 6.79
CA GLU A 77 0.07 -9.48 5.95
C GLU A 77 -0.52 -10.77 6.54
N GLN A 78 -0.51 -10.91 7.87
CA GLN A 78 -1.18 -12.02 8.52
C GLN A 78 -2.70 -11.92 8.38
N SER A 79 -3.29 -10.72 8.56
CA SER A 79 -4.71 -10.46 8.32
C SER A 79 -5.11 -10.90 6.92
N TYR A 80 -4.35 -10.48 5.91
CA TYR A 80 -4.61 -10.77 4.51
C TYR A 80 -4.57 -12.27 4.14
N LYS A 81 -3.78 -13.06 4.88
CA LYS A 81 -3.77 -14.53 4.71
C LYS A 81 -5.07 -15.19 5.13
N TYR A 82 -5.78 -14.61 6.09
CA TYR A 82 -7.03 -15.14 6.61
C TYR A 82 -8.25 -14.61 5.85
N ASP A 83 -8.22 -13.35 5.47
CA ASP A 83 -9.28 -12.71 4.70
C ASP A 83 -8.67 -11.66 3.75
N LYS A 84 -8.86 -11.87 2.45
CA LYS A 84 -8.39 -10.97 1.41
C LYS A 84 -9.33 -9.79 1.27
N SER A 85 -8.95 -8.67 1.83
CA SER A 85 -9.70 -7.42 1.80
C SER A 85 -8.90 -6.33 1.11
N TYR A 86 -9.50 -5.59 0.20
CA TYR A 86 -8.87 -4.43 -0.45
C TYR A 86 -8.45 -3.33 0.53
N ASN A 87 -9.15 -3.18 1.66
CA ASN A 87 -8.71 -2.28 2.72
C ASN A 87 -7.40 -2.75 3.36
N THR A 88 -7.22 -4.05 3.53
CA THR A 88 -5.97 -4.62 4.04
C THR A 88 -4.85 -4.46 3.01
N GLU A 89 -5.10 -4.74 1.75
CA GLU A 89 -4.15 -4.50 0.65
C GLU A 89 -3.68 -3.06 0.59
N TYR A 90 -4.60 -2.12 0.71
CA TYR A 90 -4.29 -0.69 0.71
C TYR A 90 -3.29 -0.33 1.83
N HIS A 91 -3.53 -0.80 3.05
CA HIS A 91 -2.63 -0.52 4.16
C HIS A 91 -1.29 -1.25 4.04
N ILE A 92 -1.26 -2.47 3.49
CA ILE A 92 -0.02 -3.18 3.16
C ILE A 92 0.80 -2.37 2.13
N ALA A 93 0.17 -1.92 1.05
CA ALA A 93 0.82 -1.09 0.03
C ALA A 93 1.38 0.21 0.61
N MET A 94 0.63 0.85 1.52
CA MET A 94 1.08 2.03 2.26
C MET A 94 2.30 1.73 3.14
N CYS A 95 2.31 0.59 3.85
CA CYS A 95 3.47 0.18 4.64
C CYS A 95 4.71 0.00 3.77
N TYR A 96 4.61 -0.69 2.63
CA TYR A 96 5.71 -0.83 1.69
C TYR A 96 6.21 0.53 1.17
N LYS A 97 5.30 1.44 0.85
CA LYS A 97 5.63 2.80 0.42
C LYS A 97 6.43 3.55 1.49
N TYR A 98 5.95 3.57 2.75
CA TYR A 98 6.63 4.30 3.84
C TYR A 98 7.93 3.64 4.30
N LEU A 99 8.05 2.33 4.21
CA LEU A 99 9.29 1.61 4.47
C LEU A 99 10.31 1.75 3.33
N ASN A 100 9.91 2.29 2.20
CA ASN A 100 10.70 2.33 0.95
C ASN A 100 11.22 0.92 0.57
N LYS A 101 10.35 -0.09 0.75
CA LYS A 101 10.64 -1.50 0.46
C LYS A 101 9.63 -2.02 -0.55
N ASN A 102 10.09 -2.92 -1.42
CA ASN A 102 9.22 -3.63 -2.37
C ASN A 102 8.22 -2.71 -3.10
N THR A 103 8.73 -1.64 -3.69
CA THR A 103 7.93 -0.63 -4.42
C THR A 103 7.03 -1.26 -5.48
N ASP A 104 7.56 -2.28 -6.17
CA ASP A 104 6.82 -3.01 -7.20
C ASP A 104 5.60 -3.73 -6.60
N LYS A 105 5.77 -4.35 -5.43
CA LYS A 105 4.68 -5.03 -4.73
C LYS A 105 3.61 -4.05 -4.21
N ALA A 106 4.02 -2.85 -3.77
CA ALA A 106 3.09 -1.81 -3.42
C ALA A 106 2.27 -1.35 -4.65
N GLN A 107 2.92 -1.22 -5.81
CA GLN A 107 2.24 -0.88 -7.06
C GLN A 107 1.27 -1.98 -7.51
N GLU A 108 1.64 -3.26 -7.38
CA GLU A 108 0.75 -4.41 -7.67
C GLU A 108 -0.53 -4.34 -6.84
N TYR A 109 -0.44 -4.10 -5.53
CA TYR A 109 -1.62 -3.96 -4.67
C TYR A 109 -2.47 -2.74 -5.05
N PHE A 110 -1.88 -1.58 -5.30
CA PHE A 110 -2.65 -0.43 -5.77
C PHE A 110 -3.35 -0.70 -7.10
N TYR A 111 -2.67 -1.39 -8.02
CA TYR A 111 -3.23 -1.77 -9.30
C TYR A 111 -4.40 -2.76 -9.16
N ASP A 112 -4.28 -3.75 -8.27
CA ASP A 112 -5.34 -4.70 -7.97
C ASP A 112 -6.59 -4.00 -7.40
N ILE A 113 -6.40 -3.09 -6.45
CA ILE A 113 -7.49 -2.28 -5.88
C ILE A 113 -8.20 -1.45 -6.97
N ILE A 114 -7.45 -0.81 -7.86
CA ILE A 114 -8.00 0.04 -8.93
C ILE A 114 -8.88 -0.77 -9.89
N ASN A 115 -8.45 -1.99 -10.22
CA ASN A 115 -9.13 -2.78 -11.23
C ASN A 115 -10.28 -3.64 -10.66
N ASN A 116 -10.18 -4.06 -9.42
CA ASN A 116 -11.04 -5.11 -8.88
C ASN A 116 -11.85 -4.70 -7.64
N SER A 117 -11.54 -3.58 -6.99
CA SER A 117 -12.35 -3.07 -5.88
C SER A 117 -13.65 -2.45 -6.38
N GLY A 118 -14.75 -2.67 -5.66
CA GLY A 118 -16.00 -1.95 -5.89
C GLY A 118 -16.12 -0.63 -5.12
N ASP A 119 -15.13 -0.28 -4.29
CA ASP A 119 -15.13 0.92 -3.47
C ASP A 119 -14.46 2.08 -4.20
N SER A 120 -15.27 3.03 -4.69
CA SER A 120 -14.80 4.19 -5.46
C SER A 120 -13.85 5.11 -4.69
N GLU A 121 -14.03 5.24 -3.38
CA GLU A 121 -13.15 6.06 -2.55
C GLU A 121 -11.78 5.38 -2.36
N LEU A 122 -11.77 4.08 -2.16
CA LEU A 122 -10.55 3.30 -2.06
C LEU A 122 -9.80 3.28 -3.39
N ILE A 123 -10.50 3.12 -4.51
CA ILE A 123 -9.93 3.23 -5.86
C ILE A 123 -9.26 4.59 -6.06
N ARG A 124 -9.93 5.68 -5.73
CA ARG A 124 -9.39 7.04 -5.84
C ARG A 124 -8.11 7.21 -5.01
N LYS A 125 -8.11 6.73 -3.77
CA LYS A 125 -6.93 6.76 -2.89
C LYS A 125 -5.76 5.95 -3.46
N ALA A 126 -6.03 4.74 -3.92
CA ALA A 126 -5.02 3.85 -4.51
C ALA A 126 -4.43 4.45 -5.80
N ALA A 127 -5.28 5.03 -6.67
CA ALA A 127 -4.83 5.66 -7.91
C ALA A 127 -3.88 6.85 -7.67
N ASN A 128 -4.22 7.73 -6.73
CA ASN A 128 -3.36 8.87 -6.40
C ASN A 128 -2.00 8.42 -5.88
N LEU A 129 -1.96 7.43 -4.98
CA LEU A 129 -0.71 6.94 -4.39
C LEU A 129 0.12 6.13 -5.37
N GLY A 130 -0.52 5.31 -6.20
CA GLY A 130 0.14 4.54 -7.26
C GLY A 130 0.80 5.46 -8.29
N LEU A 131 0.11 6.52 -8.71
CA LEU A 131 0.63 7.51 -9.64
C LEU A 131 1.85 8.24 -9.06
N ASP A 132 1.79 8.69 -7.80
CA ASP A 132 2.91 9.34 -7.11
C ASP A 132 4.15 8.42 -7.07
N MET A 133 3.97 7.13 -6.83
CA MET A 133 5.07 6.16 -6.82
C MET A 133 5.72 6.01 -8.19
N VAL A 134 4.93 5.92 -9.26
CA VAL A 134 5.43 5.85 -10.65
C VAL A 134 6.22 7.11 -11.01
N ILE A 135 5.69 8.29 -10.69
CA ILE A 135 6.36 9.57 -10.95
C ILE A 135 7.71 9.65 -10.22
N ASN A 136 7.75 9.23 -8.95
CA ASN A 136 8.97 9.28 -8.16
C ASN A 136 10.02 8.29 -8.67
N SER A 137 9.63 7.06 -9.02
CA SER A 137 10.52 6.07 -9.63
C SER A 137 11.10 6.56 -10.95
N ALA A 138 10.28 7.21 -11.79
CA ALA A 138 10.75 7.81 -13.06
C ALA A 138 11.73 8.97 -12.84
N LYS A 139 11.50 9.83 -11.83
CA LYS A 139 12.42 10.91 -11.45
C LYS A 139 13.77 10.36 -10.95
N GLU A 140 13.76 9.32 -10.13
CA GLU A 140 14.98 8.68 -9.64
C GLU A 140 15.78 8.02 -10.77
N ALA A 141 15.10 7.32 -11.69
CA ALA A 141 15.75 6.75 -12.87
C ALA A 141 16.39 7.82 -13.77
N ALA A 142 15.69 8.94 -14.00
CA ALA A 142 16.20 10.06 -14.76
C ALA A 142 17.40 10.75 -14.06
N ALA A 143 17.38 10.86 -12.74
CA ALA A 143 18.50 11.40 -11.97
C ALA A 143 19.74 10.49 -12.05
N LYS A 144 19.56 9.18 -11.95
CA LYS A 144 20.65 8.20 -12.13
C LYS A 144 21.25 8.23 -13.54
N ALA A 145 20.42 8.39 -14.57
CA ALA A 145 20.87 8.50 -15.95
C ALA A 145 21.71 9.77 -16.21
N LYS A 146 21.38 10.88 -15.53
CA LYS A 146 22.14 12.14 -15.64
C LYS A 146 23.45 12.13 -14.84
N GLY A 147 23.55 11.34 -13.78
CA GLY A 147 24.76 11.21 -12.95
C GLY A 147 25.84 10.30 -13.53
N GLY A 148 25.55 9.57 -14.60
CA GLY A 148 26.48 8.64 -15.26
C GLY A 148 27.32 9.20 -16.41
N SER A 149 27.26 10.50 -16.69
CA SER A 149 28.01 11.12 -17.80
C SER A 149 28.99 12.19 -17.30
N THR A 150 30.05 11.74 -16.63
CA THR A 150 31.30 12.51 -16.54
C THR A 150 32.45 11.56 -16.34
N THR A 151 33.07 11.12 -17.44
CA THR A 151 34.50 11.03 -17.64
C THR A 151 34.78 10.42 -19.02
N THR A 152 35.02 11.25 -19.99
CA THR A 152 36.07 10.97 -20.99
C THR A 152 36.68 12.28 -21.34
N ASP A 153 37.88 12.50 -20.82
CA ASP A 153 38.86 13.42 -21.33
C ASP A 153 39.06 13.18 -22.84
N SER A 154 38.95 14.22 -23.61
CA SER A 154 39.68 14.35 -24.87
C SER A 154 39.98 15.81 -25.10
N LYS A 155 41.20 16.13 -24.76
CA LYS A 155 41.96 17.30 -25.09
C LYS A 155 42.13 17.38 -26.59
N SER A 156 41.70 18.46 -27.22
CA SER A 156 42.36 19.02 -28.43
C SER A 156 42.06 20.49 -28.53
N ASP A 157 43.12 21.24 -28.48
CA ASP A 157 43.27 22.65 -28.84
C ASP A 157 42.74 22.94 -30.25
N THR A 158 42.12 24.07 -30.48
CA THR A 158 42.63 25.13 -31.39
C THR A 158 41.63 26.28 -31.53
N THR A 159 42.10 27.43 -31.11
CA THR A 159 42.04 28.81 -31.70
C THR A 159 40.80 29.33 -32.39
N SER A 160 40.47 30.50 -31.91
CA SER A 160 40.29 31.81 -32.61
C SER A 160 38.88 32.28 -33.01
N SER A 161 38.61 33.43 -32.47
CA SER A 161 38.12 34.69 -33.04
C SER A 161 36.63 35.00 -33.04
N SER A 162 36.35 36.04 -32.26
CA SER A 162 35.61 37.27 -32.57
C SER A 162 34.22 37.13 -33.23
N ASP A 163 33.20 37.71 -32.82
CA ASP A 163 32.92 39.11 -32.57
C ASP A 163 31.42 39.31 -32.28
N SER A 164 31.15 40.26 -31.47
CA SER A 164 30.10 41.28 -31.55
C SER A 164 28.61 40.99 -31.49
N SER A 165 28.08 41.50 -30.45
CA SER A 165 27.03 42.52 -30.34
C SER A 165 25.55 42.15 -30.44
N THR A 166 24.91 42.63 -29.49
CA THR A 166 23.73 43.52 -29.33
C THR A 166 22.41 42.88 -28.95
N SER A 167 22.07 43.16 -27.71
CA SER A 167 20.86 43.92 -27.27
C SER A 167 19.50 43.53 -27.84
N LYS A 168 18.58 43.10 -26.99
CA LYS A 168 17.41 43.92 -26.61
C LYS A 168 16.50 43.21 -25.60
N LYS A 169 16.38 43.80 -24.53
CA LYS A 169 15.33 43.97 -23.53
C LYS A 169 13.93 44.00 -24.15
N SER A 170 13.02 43.21 -23.60
CA SER A 170 11.61 43.57 -23.52
C SER A 170 10.96 42.92 -22.33
N SER A 171 10.55 43.75 -21.41
CA SER A 171 9.71 43.52 -20.24
C SER A 171 8.25 43.60 -20.70
N THR A 172 7.41 42.70 -20.26
CA THR A 172 6.00 43.03 -20.04
C THR A 172 5.45 42.26 -18.82
N LYS A 173 5.04 43.08 -17.88
CA LYS A 173 4.29 42.85 -16.70
C LYS A 173 2.82 42.78 -17.09
N SER A 174 2.06 41.82 -16.61
CA SER A 174 0.62 41.97 -16.45
C SER A 174 0.12 41.17 -15.27
N THR A 175 -0.31 41.90 -14.32
CA THR A 175 -1.15 41.64 -13.16
C THR A 175 -2.58 41.36 -13.60
N THR A 176 -3.24 40.40 -13.02
CA THR A 176 -4.66 40.51 -12.66
C THR A 176 -4.99 39.57 -11.50
N GLU A 177 -5.22 40.20 -10.38
CA GLU A 177 -6.01 39.68 -9.25
C GLU A 177 -7.48 39.66 -9.68
N GLU A 178 -8.20 38.60 -9.39
CA GLU A 178 -9.63 38.69 -9.17
C GLU A 178 -10.01 37.87 -7.93
N ASP A 179 -10.34 38.66 -6.96
CA ASP A 179 -11.10 38.45 -5.74
C ASP A 179 -12.53 38.02 -6.04
N PHE A 180 -13.02 36.97 -5.38
CA PHE A 180 -14.45 36.73 -5.21
C PHE A 180 -14.72 36.22 -3.80
N GLY A 181 -15.03 37.07 -2.97
CA GLY A 181 -16.19 37.50 -2.24
C GLY A 181 -16.97 36.38 -1.58
N ALA A 182 -16.91 36.40 -0.25
CA ALA A 182 -17.82 35.70 0.66
C ALA A 182 -19.28 36.18 0.42
N ASP A 183 -20.23 35.25 0.51
CA ASP A 183 -21.56 35.62 0.95
C ASP A 183 -22.15 34.60 1.92
N THR A 184 -22.51 35.13 3.05
CA THR A 184 -23.22 34.54 4.17
C THR A 184 -24.71 34.77 3.99
N SER A 185 -25.52 33.82 4.38
CA SER A 185 -26.83 33.99 5.05
C SER A 185 -27.71 32.77 4.81
N ASN A 186 -28.02 32.04 5.81
CA ASN A 186 -29.00 32.25 6.89
C ASN A 186 -30.40 31.76 6.53
N SER A 187 -30.94 31.01 7.48
CA SER A 187 -32.32 30.83 7.92
C SER A 187 -33.13 29.63 7.45
N ASN A 188 -33.39 28.82 8.44
CA ASN A 188 -34.72 28.40 8.97
C ASN A 188 -35.79 27.87 7.99
N ASP A 189 -36.15 26.60 8.12
CA ASP A 189 -37.35 26.12 8.82
C ASP A 189 -37.23 24.61 9.09
#